data_afdf275c35883808ac3a441e866657fe
#
_entry.id   afdf275c35883808ac3a441e866657fe
#
_cell.length_a   1.000
_cell.length_b   1.000
_cell.length_c   1.000
_cell.angle_alpha   90.00
_cell.angle_beta   90.00
_cell.angle_gamma   90.00
#
_symmetry.space_group_name_H-M   'P 1'
#
loop_
_entity.id
_entity.type
_entity.pdbx_description
1 polymer ?
#
loop_
_entity_poly.entity_id
_entity_poly.type
_entity_poly.pdbx_seq_one_letter_code
_entity_poly.pdbx_strand_id
1 'polypeptide(L)'
;IREVAKAMFITRESDYAVRVIRALWGENRLSVSDICEKESVTAPFAYKILKKLQKAKIVRGYRGVHGGYALNKGLDELTLYDIYAAIDPDMFIIECLNPEYSCVRDGQDGMPCLVHKELVSVQRELESLLKRKTLQQIMEEA
;
A
#
# COMPACT_ATOMS: atom_id res chain seq x y z
N ILE A 1 11.16 19.60 4.18
CA ILE A 1 12.15 18.51 4.14
C ILE A 1 11.49 17.17 4.38
N ARG A 2 10.77 17.02 5.46
CA ARG A 2 10.08 15.76 5.75
C ARG A 2 8.97 15.45 4.74
N GLU A 3 8.52 16.46 4.01
CA GLU A 3 7.54 16.28 2.95
C GLU A 3 8.10 15.47 1.79
N VAL A 4 9.41 15.45 1.63
CA VAL A 4 10.06 14.67 0.58
C VAL A 4 9.69 13.19 0.72
N ALA A 5 9.66 12.67 1.96
CA ALA A 5 9.30 11.27 2.19
C ALA A 5 7.87 10.98 1.77
N LYS A 6 6.98 11.98 1.87
CA LYS A 6 5.58 11.82 1.48
C LYS A 6 5.35 11.87 -0.02
N ALA A 7 6.34 12.36 -0.76
CA ALA A 7 6.24 12.45 -2.22
C ALA A 7 6.54 11.13 -2.91
N MET A 8 7.00 10.11 -2.18
CA MET A 8 7.32 8.81 -2.77
C MET A 8 6.05 7.99 -2.97
N PHE A 9 5.84 7.53 -4.20
CA PHE A 9 4.67 6.73 -4.56
C PHE A 9 4.68 5.38 -3.85
N ILE A 10 5.79 4.67 -3.92
CA ILE A 10 5.97 3.40 -3.23
C ILE A 10 6.96 3.63 -2.10
N THR A 11 6.48 3.53 -0.87
CA THR A 11 7.29 3.78 0.31
C THR A 11 7.86 2.47 0.85
N ARG A 12 8.82 2.58 1.78
CA ARG A 12 9.35 1.43 2.49
C ARG A 12 8.24 0.70 3.25
N GLU A 13 7.32 1.44 3.85
CA GLU A 13 6.19 0.85 4.57
C GLU A 13 5.31 0.05 3.62
N SER A 14 5.04 0.57 2.44
CA SER A 14 4.24 -0.11 1.41
C SER A 14 4.92 -1.40 0.96
N ASP A 15 6.24 -1.36 0.74
CA ASP A 15 7.00 -2.54 0.35
C ASP A 15 6.93 -3.63 1.43
N TYR A 16 7.12 -3.24 2.68
CA TYR A 16 7.06 -4.20 3.78
C TYR A 16 5.65 -4.73 4.02
N ALA A 17 4.63 -3.95 3.65
CA ALA A 17 3.24 -4.44 3.73
C ALA A 17 3.03 -5.63 2.81
N VAL A 18 3.56 -5.58 1.60
CA VAL A 18 3.50 -6.71 0.67
C VAL A 18 4.23 -7.92 1.26
N ARG A 19 5.36 -7.70 1.92
CA ARG A 19 6.10 -8.79 2.59
C ARG A 19 5.29 -9.42 3.72
N VAL A 20 4.56 -8.62 4.49
CA VAL A 20 3.69 -9.14 5.55
C VAL A 20 2.60 -10.03 4.95
N ILE A 21 1.98 -9.58 3.86
CA ILE A 21 0.97 -10.36 3.16
C ILE A 21 1.57 -11.67 2.64
N ARG A 22 2.76 -11.60 2.08
CA ARG A 22 3.46 -12.79 1.59
C ARG A 22 3.73 -13.79 2.71
N ALA A 23 4.11 -13.30 3.89
CA ALA A 23 4.34 -14.17 5.03
C ALA A 23 3.08 -14.93 5.44
N LEU A 24 1.92 -14.29 5.31
CA LEU A 24 0.63 -14.89 5.68
C LEU A 24 0.07 -15.82 4.61
N TRP A 25 0.60 -15.76 3.41
CA TRP A 25 0.10 -16.57 2.30
C TRP A 25 0.30 -18.06 2.58
N GLY A 26 -0.77 -18.82 2.46
CA GLY A 26 -0.74 -20.25 2.71
C GLY A 26 -0.76 -20.65 4.18
N GLU A 27 -0.84 -19.68 5.09
CA GLU A 27 -0.85 -19.92 6.51
C GLU A 27 -2.24 -19.71 7.09
N ASN A 28 -2.61 -20.53 8.09
CA ASN A 28 -3.87 -20.32 8.79
C ASN A 28 -3.79 -19.11 9.72
N ARG A 29 -2.65 -18.95 10.36
CA ARG A 29 -2.43 -17.90 11.34
C ARG A 29 -0.96 -17.82 11.70
N LEU A 30 -0.40 -16.63 11.79
CA LEU A 30 0.97 -16.42 12.24
C LEU A 30 1.00 -15.39 13.35
N SER A 31 1.87 -15.60 14.32
CA SER A 31 2.18 -14.58 15.31
C SER A 31 3.01 -13.48 14.66
N VAL A 32 3.04 -12.31 15.31
CA VAL A 32 3.90 -11.21 14.83
C VAL A 32 5.36 -11.65 14.81
N SER A 33 5.76 -12.43 15.81
CA SER A 33 7.13 -12.96 15.87
C SER A 33 7.47 -13.80 14.63
N ASP A 34 6.55 -14.68 14.22
CA ASP A 34 6.75 -15.49 13.03
C ASP A 34 6.84 -14.65 11.75
N ILE A 35 5.99 -13.65 11.64
CA ILE A 35 6.02 -12.74 10.49
C ILE A 35 7.37 -12.01 10.43
N CYS A 36 7.83 -11.49 11.57
CA CYS A 36 9.10 -10.78 11.66
C CYS A 36 10.27 -11.67 11.25
N GLU A 37 10.24 -12.92 11.68
CA GLU A 37 11.29 -13.87 11.34
C GLU A 37 11.29 -14.21 9.86
N LYS A 38 10.13 -14.48 9.29
CA LYS A 38 10.00 -14.84 7.87
C LYS A 38 10.45 -13.74 6.92
N GLU A 39 10.14 -12.49 7.25
CA GLU A 39 10.35 -11.37 6.32
C GLU A 39 11.38 -10.35 6.79
N SER A 40 12.08 -10.65 7.87
CA SER A 40 13.12 -9.75 8.41
C SER A 40 12.60 -8.34 8.69
N VAL A 41 11.47 -8.27 9.39
CA VAL A 41 10.81 -7.02 9.76
C VAL A 41 10.86 -6.88 11.27
N THR A 42 11.08 -5.65 11.76
CA THR A 42 11.05 -5.41 13.20
C THR A 42 9.61 -5.44 13.72
N ALA A 43 9.43 -5.87 14.98
CA ALA A 43 8.09 -5.98 15.54
C ALA A 43 7.30 -4.66 15.56
N PRO A 44 7.88 -3.53 15.98
CA PRO A 44 7.11 -2.26 15.96
C PRO A 44 6.65 -1.89 14.55
N PHE A 45 7.48 -2.13 13.54
CA PHE A 45 7.14 -1.83 12.16
C PHE A 45 6.05 -2.77 11.65
N ALA A 46 6.16 -4.06 11.98
CA ALA A 46 5.14 -5.04 11.62
C ALA A 46 3.78 -4.70 12.24
N TYR A 47 3.74 -4.31 13.51
CA TYR A 47 2.50 -3.91 14.16
C TYR A 47 1.86 -2.70 13.49
N LYS A 48 2.67 -1.72 13.13
CA LYS A 48 2.18 -0.52 12.44
C LYS A 48 1.51 -0.89 11.11
N ILE A 49 2.15 -1.77 10.35
CA ILE A 49 1.64 -2.23 9.07
C ILE A 49 0.36 -3.05 9.26
N LEU A 50 0.40 -4.02 10.18
CA LEU A 50 -0.75 -4.89 10.44
C LEU A 50 -1.97 -4.09 10.89
N LYS A 51 -1.77 -3.04 11.67
CA LYS A 51 -2.87 -2.17 12.10
C LYS A 51 -3.55 -1.53 10.91
N LYS A 52 -2.78 -1.04 9.94
CA LYS A 52 -3.34 -0.44 8.73
C LYS A 52 -4.04 -1.46 7.85
N LEU A 53 -3.44 -2.63 7.70
CA LEU A 53 -4.04 -3.71 6.91
C LEU A 53 -5.32 -4.22 7.56
N GLN A 54 -5.36 -4.27 8.88
CA GLN A 54 -6.55 -4.68 9.62
C GLN A 54 -7.68 -3.66 9.46
N LYS A 55 -7.34 -2.38 9.52
CA LYS A 55 -8.32 -1.31 9.30
C LYS A 55 -8.92 -1.39 7.90
N ALA A 56 -8.14 -1.79 6.91
CA ALA A 56 -8.60 -1.99 5.54
C ALA A 56 -9.29 -3.35 5.34
N LYS A 57 -9.39 -4.16 6.39
CA LYS A 57 -10.01 -5.49 6.37
C LYS A 57 -9.29 -6.49 5.45
N ILE A 58 -8.02 -6.26 5.21
CA ILE A 58 -7.18 -7.16 4.41
C ILE A 58 -6.67 -8.31 5.27
N VAL A 59 -6.35 -8.01 6.54
CA VAL A 59 -5.97 -9.02 7.52
C VAL A 59 -6.93 -8.94 8.70
N ARG A 60 -6.96 -10.00 9.50
CA ARG A 60 -7.69 -10.02 10.77
C ARG A 60 -6.79 -10.53 11.88
N GLY A 61 -7.01 -10.01 13.08
CA GLY A 61 -6.24 -10.39 14.26
C GLY A 61 -7.00 -11.36 15.14
N TYR A 62 -6.26 -12.16 15.87
CA TYR A 62 -6.78 -13.09 16.88
C TYR A 62 -6.12 -12.78 18.20
N ARG A 63 -6.88 -12.88 19.29
CA ARG A 63 -6.38 -12.65 20.64
C ARG A 63 -6.05 -13.98 21.34
N GLY A 64 -5.28 -13.86 22.44
CA GLY A 64 -5.00 -14.97 23.33
C GLY A 64 -3.73 -15.71 23.00
N VAL A 65 -3.56 -16.88 23.64
CA VAL A 65 -2.37 -17.71 23.52
C VAL A 65 -2.13 -18.14 22.07
N HIS A 66 -3.22 -18.44 21.36
CA HIS A 66 -3.16 -18.80 19.96
C HIS A 66 -3.45 -17.62 19.06
N GLY A 67 -3.12 -16.41 19.54
CA GLY A 67 -3.33 -15.18 18.80
C GLY A 67 -2.39 -15.05 17.60
N GLY A 68 -2.59 -14.00 16.84
CA GLY A 68 -1.80 -13.71 15.66
C GLY A 68 -2.64 -13.08 14.60
N TYR A 69 -2.22 -13.23 13.36
CA TYR A 69 -2.88 -12.60 12.23
C TYR A 69 -3.06 -13.60 11.09
N ALA A 70 -4.09 -13.37 10.30
CA ALA A 70 -4.38 -14.17 9.12
C ALA A 70 -4.94 -13.27 8.03
N LEU A 71 -4.88 -13.72 6.80
CA LEU A 71 -5.51 -13.02 5.69
C LEU A 71 -7.02 -13.06 5.86
N ASN A 72 -7.65 -11.91 5.66
CA ASN A 72 -9.11 -11.78 5.70
C ASN A 72 -9.72 -11.81 4.31
N LYS A 73 -8.89 -11.56 3.29
CA LYS A 73 -9.27 -11.64 1.88
C LYS A 73 -8.33 -12.58 1.15
N GLY A 74 -8.83 -13.24 0.13
CA GLY A 74 -7.99 -14.08 -0.70
C GLY A 74 -7.04 -13.26 -1.56
N LEU A 75 -5.86 -13.80 -1.85
CA LEU A 75 -4.90 -13.11 -2.70
C LEU A 75 -5.38 -12.97 -4.14
N ASP A 76 -6.38 -13.75 -4.55
CA ASP A 76 -7.03 -13.62 -5.84
C ASP A 76 -7.97 -12.40 -5.91
N GLU A 77 -8.25 -11.78 -4.77
CA GLU A 77 -9.10 -10.59 -4.68
C GLU A 77 -8.29 -9.31 -4.45
N LEU A 78 -6.97 -9.42 -4.26
CA LEU A 78 -6.11 -8.29 -3.90
C LEU A 78 -5.10 -8.02 -5.00
N THR A 79 -4.79 -6.74 -5.17
CA THR A 79 -3.73 -6.27 -6.08
C THR A 79 -2.70 -5.47 -5.29
N LEU A 80 -1.58 -5.16 -5.91
CA LEU A 80 -0.59 -4.26 -5.30
C LEU A 80 -1.22 -2.91 -4.96
N TYR A 81 -2.12 -2.45 -5.82
CA TYR A 81 -2.83 -1.19 -5.58
C TYR A 81 -3.58 -1.22 -4.23
N ASP A 82 -4.28 -2.31 -3.97
CA ASP A 82 -5.08 -2.44 -2.74
C ASP A 82 -4.20 -2.37 -1.49
N ILE A 83 -3.04 -3.01 -1.53
CA ILE A 83 -2.11 -3.00 -0.41
C ILE A 83 -1.52 -1.60 -0.22
N TYR A 84 -1.06 -0.98 -1.29
CA TYR A 84 -0.45 0.34 -1.21
C TYR A 84 -1.46 1.39 -0.74
N ALA A 85 -2.70 1.32 -1.23
CA ALA A 85 -3.75 2.25 -0.81
C ALA A 85 -4.13 2.08 0.66
N ALA A 86 -4.04 0.85 1.19
CA ALA A 86 -4.30 0.59 2.60
C ALA A 86 -3.22 1.22 3.49
N ILE A 87 -1.99 1.27 3.01
CA ILE A 87 -0.86 1.82 3.77
C ILE A 87 -0.82 3.34 3.66
N ASP A 88 -1.02 3.86 2.47
CA ASP A 88 -0.98 5.30 2.21
C ASP A 88 -2.15 5.68 1.29
N PRO A 89 -3.26 6.17 1.87
CA PRO A 89 -4.41 6.59 1.06
C PRO A 89 -4.10 7.75 0.12
N ASP A 90 -3.07 8.56 0.44
CA ASP A 90 -2.66 9.70 -0.36
C ASP A 90 -1.54 9.33 -1.33
N MET A 91 -1.74 8.25 -2.05
CA MET A 91 -0.77 7.62 -2.92
C MET A 91 -0.68 8.35 -4.27
N PHE A 92 -0.23 9.60 -4.23
CA PHE A 92 -0.06 10.43 -5.42
C PHE A 92 1.42 10.53 -5.79
N ILE A 93 1.72 10.52 -7.09
CA ILE A 93 3.10 10.64 -7.56
C ILE A 93 3.67 12.03 -7.32
N ILE A 94 2.79 13.03 -7.19
CA ILE A 94 3.18 14.42 -6.91
C ILE A 94 2.05 15.09 -6.14
N GLU A 95 2.38 16.05 -5.30
CA GLU A 95 1.42 16.72 -4.42
C GLU A 95 0.26 17.36 -5.15
N CYS A 96 0.50 17.94 -6.33
CA CYS A 96 -0.55 18.67 -7.04
C CYS A 96 -1.70 17.78 -7.51
N LEU A 97 -1.56 16.47 -7.45
CA LEU A 97 -2.63 15.53 -7.77
C LEU A 97 -3.58 15.30 -6.59
N ASN A 98 -3.18 15.71 -5.40
CA ASN A 98 -4.04 15.64 -4.23
C ASN A 98 -5.09 16.73 -4.35
N PRO A 99 -6.41 16.40 -4.29
CA PRO A 99 -7.46 17.42 -4.41
C PRO A 99 -7.37 18.53 -3.37
N GLU A 100 -6.73 18.28 -2.23
CA GLU A 100 -6.58 19.28 -1.17
C GLU A 100 -5.40 20.21 -1.39
N TYR A 101 -4.54 19.90 -2.36
CA TYR A 101 -3.37 20.72 -2.65
C TYR A 101 -3.77 21.92 -3.51
N SER A 102 -3.32 23.10 -3.13
CA SER A 102 -3.56 24.33 -3.86
C SER A 102 -2.25 24.78 -4.53
N CYS A 103 -2.23 24.72 -5.85
CA CYS A 103 -1.05 25.11 -6.62
C CYS A 103 -1.18 26.55 -7.08
N VAL A 104 -0.14 27.35 -6.84
CA VAL A 104 -0.15 28.77 -7.22
C VAL A 104 -0.16 28.97 -8.74
N ARG A 105 0.22 27.96 -9.50
CA ARG A 105 0.25 28.05 -10.96
C ARG A 105 -1.04 27.58 -11.61
N ASP A 106 -1.86 26.87 -10.89
CA ASP A 106 -3.10 26.33 -11.45
C ASP A 106 -4.11 27.46 -11.66
N GLY A 107 -4.62 27.56 -12.86
CA GLY A 107 -5.58 28.59 -13.21
C GLY A 107 -4.96 29.96 -13.45
N GLN A 108 -3.65 30.13 -13.42
CA GLN A 108 -3.02 31.39 -13.78
C GLN A 108 -3.36 31.75 -15.23
N ASP A 109 -3.69 33.02 -15.44
CA ASP A 109 -4.07 33.52 -16.75
C ASP A 109 -5.30 32.79 -17.33
N GLY A 110 -6.11 32.19 -16.46
CA GLY A 110 -7.31 31.47 -16.87
C GLY A 110 -7.04 30.17 -17.59
N MET A 111 -5.80 29.70 -17.55
CA MET A 111 -5.39 28.46 -18.24
C MET A 111 -5.10 27.34 -17.26
N PRO A 112 -5.54 26.11 -17.57
CA PRO A 112 -5.18 24.96 -16.73
C PRO A 112 -3.70 24.65 -16.88
N CYS A 113 -3.12 24.06 -15.84
CA CYS A 113 -1.74 23.62 -15.88
C CYS A 113 -1.61 22.38 -16.75
N LEU A 114 -0.90 22.47 -17.86
CA LEU A 114 -0.73 21.34 -18.79
C LEU A 114 0.13 20.24 -18.19
N VAL A 115 1.10 20.60 -17.36
CA VAL A 115 1.93 19.60 -16.66
C VAL A 115 1.07 18.80 -15.68
N HIS A 116 0.19 19.46 -14.95
CA HIS A 116 -0.74 18.77 -14.05
C HIS A 116 -1.60 17.78 -14.83
N LYS A 117 -2.11 18.20 -15.99
CA LYS A 117 -2.95 17.34 -16.83
C LYS A 117 -2.20 16.07 -17.25
N GLU A 118 -0.95 16.22 -17.64
CA GLU A 118 -0.12 15.08 -18.03
C GLU A 118 0.16 14.16 -16.82
N LEU A 119 0.45 14.74 -15.66
CA LEU A 119 0.71 13.96 -14.46
C LEU A 119 -0.53 13.18 -13.99
N VAL A 120 -1.72 13.72 -14.21
CA VAL A 120 -2.96 12.98 -13.94
C VAL A 120 -3.01 11.72 -14.81
N SER A 121 -2.63 11.84 -16.07
CA SER A 121 -2.60 10.71 -16.98
C SER A 121 -1.58 9.65 -16.53
N VAL A 122 -0.40 10.08 -16.13
CA VAL A 122 0.65 9.19 -15.62
C VAL A 122 0.18 8.46 -14.35
N GLN A 123 -0.47 9.20 -13.44
CA GLN A 123 -1.02 8.62 -12.21
C GLN A 123 -2.02 7.51 -12.53
N ARG A 124 -2.92 7.75 -13.46
CA ARG A 124 -3.93 6.76 -13.85
C ARG A 124 -3.31 5.52 -14.47
N GLU A 125 -2.28 5.69 -15.27
CA GLU A 125 -1.58 4.54 -15.86
C GLU A 125 -0.87 3.72 -14.80
N LEU A 126 -0.22 4.37 -13.84
CA LEU A 126 0.43 3.67 -12.73
C LEU A 126 -0.57 2.88 -11.91
N GLU A 127 -1.73 3.48 -11.60
CA GLU A 127 -2.78 2.78 -10.88
C GLU A 127 -3.28 1.57 -11.66
N SER A 128 -3.46 1.71 -12.96
CA SER A 128 -3.88 0.60 -13.82
C SER A 128 -2.85 -0.52 -13.81
N LEU A 129 -1.57 -0.18 -13.88
CA LEU A 129 -0.50 -1.18 -13.83
C LEU A 129 -0.47 -1.93 -12.50
N LEU A 130 -0.70 -1.22 -11.40
CA LEU A 130 -0.73 -1.83 -10.07
C LEU A 130 -1.95 -2.74 -9.86
N LYS A 131 -3.01 -2.51 -10.62
CA LYS A 131 -4.24 -3.32 -10.56
C LYS A 131 -4.26 -4.47 -11.56
N ARG A 132 -3.26 -4.57 -12.43
CA ARG A 132 -3.28 -5.50 -13.56
C ARG A 132 -3.27 -6.96 -13.14
N LYS A 133 -2.51 -7.30 -12.09
CA LYS A 133 -2.39 -8.66 -11.60
C LYS A 133 -2.85 -8.75 -10.16
N THR A 134 -3.48 -9.87 -9.82
CA THR A 134 -3.76 -10.17 -8.42
C THR A 134 -2.47 -10.57 -7.73
N LEU A 135 -2.44 -10.47 -6.41
CA LEU A 135 -1.29 -10.92 -5.64
C LEU A 135 -1.04 -12.42 -5.83
N GLN A 136 -2.12 -13.18 -5.98
CA GLN A 136 -1.98 -14.61 -6.24
C GLN A 136 -1.26 -14.87 -7.56
N GLN A 137 -1.65 -14.15 -8.62
CA GLN A 137 -0.96 -14.28 -9.90
C GLN A 137 0.52 -13.92 -9.80
N ILE A 138 0.84 -12.86 -9.06
CA ILE A 138 2.23 -12.42 -8.89
C ILE A 138 3.03 -13.51 -8.14
N MET A 139 2.46 -14.06 -7.09
CA MET A 139 3.18 -15.01 -6.23
C MET A 139 3.28 -16.41 -6.83
N GLU A 140 2.40 -16.76 -7.76
CA GLU A 140 2.43 -18.04 -8.43
C GLU A 140 3.25 -18.03 -9.73
N GLU A 141 3.58 -16.85 -10.24
CA GLU A 141 4.46 -16.74 -11.40
C GLU A 141 5.88 -17.10 -10.99
N ALA A 142 6.42 -18.10 -11.61
CA ALA A 142 7.79 -18.53 -11.37
C ALA A 142 8.75 -17.82 -12.33
#